data_8c4abf719d7bd425c1fbb02ebcfafd6b
#
_entry.id   8c4abf719d7bd425c1fbb02ebcfafd6b
#
_cell.length_a   1.000
_cell.length_b   1.000
_cell.length_c   1.000
_cell.angle_alpha   90.00
_cell.angle_beta   90.00
_cell.angle_gamma   90.00
#
_symmetry.space_group_name_H-M   'P 1'
#
loop_
_entity.id
_entity.type
_entity.pdbx_description
1 polymer ?
#
loop_
_entity_poly.entity_id
_entity_poly.type
_entity_poly.pdbx_seq_one_letter_code
_entity_poly.pdbx_strand_id
1 'polypeptide(L)'
;VQTCALPILKELWDKQDGTCPFSGVKLTLNSYTKIFKDSRYAASLDRIDSSKGYVRGNVRWVSRAINLMKNDMSDESLNEFIKLILKNYKN
;
A
#
# COMPACT_ATOMS: atom_id res chain seq x y z
N VAL A 1 4.50 -11.08 -20.37
CA VAL A 1 4.15 -10.53 -19.06
C VAL A 1 5.42 -10.31 -18.25
N GLN A 2 5.65 -9.10 -17.81
CA GLN A 2 6.82 -8.76 -17.01
C GLN A 2 6.49 -8.80 -15.53
N THR A 3 7.19 -9.64 -14.80
CA THR A 3 7.12 -9.63 -13.36
C THR A 3 7.88 -8.41 -12.83
N CYS A 4 7.55 -7.95 -11.63
CA CYS A 4 8.23 -6.81 -11.04
C CYS A 4 9.62 -7.19 -10.58
N ALA A 5 10.61 -6.50 -11.12
CA ALA A 5 12.01 -6.62 -10.73
C ALA A 5 12.41 -5.40 -9.92
N LEU A 6 13.59 -5.47 -9.28
CA LEU A 6 14.09 -4.38 -8.45
C LEU A 6 14.08 -3.01 -9.16
N PRO A 7 14.50 -2.88 -10.43
CA PRO A 7 14.44 -1.57 -11.09
C PRO A 7 13.03 -1.00 -11.19
N ILE A 8 12.03 -1.84 -11.43
CA ILE A 8 10.64 -1.40 -11.50
C ILE A 8 10.14 -0.94 -10.14
N LEU A 9 10.48 -1.68 -9.10
CA LEU A 9 10.09 -1.36 -7.73
C LEU A 9 10.71 -0.04 -7.28
N LYS A 10 11.96 0.20 -7.67
CA LYS A 10 12.62 1.46 -7.36
C LYS A 10 11.99 2.64 -8.10
N GLU A 11 11.63 2.45 -9.36
CA GLU A 11 10.92 3.46 -10.13
C GLU A 11 9.61 3.86 -9.46
N LEU A 12 8.84 2.87 -9.02
CA LEU A 12 7.59 3.12 -8.33
C LEU A 12 7.80 3.88 -7.03
N TRP A 13 8.82 3.49 -6.27
CA TRP A 13 9.17 4.17 -5.04
C TRP A 13 9.49 5.64 -5.28
N ASP A 14 10.30 5.91 -6.29
CA ASP A 14 10.69 7.27 -6.64
C ASP A 14 9.48 8.08 -7.14
N LYS A 15 8.63 7.48 -7.94
CA LYS A 15 7.41 8.12 -8.44
C LYS A 15 6.45 8.48 -7.31
N GLN A 16 6.35 7.63 -6.32
CA GLN A 16 5.47 7.84 -5.17
C GLN A 16 6.12 8.72 -4.10
N ASP A 17 7.41 9.05 -4.27
CA ASP A 17 8.17 9.77 -3.26
C ASP A 17 8.13 9.08 -1.90
N GLY A 18 8.16 7.74 -1.91
CA GLY A 18 8.11 6.95 -0.70
C GLY A 18 6.86 7.16 0.14
N THR A 19 5.75 7.55 -0.49
CA THR A 19 4.53 7.94 0.20
C THR A 19 3.38 7.00 -0.17
N CYS A 20 2.57 6.63 0.82
CA CYS A 20 1.39 5.80 0.58
C CYS A 20 0.31 6.61 -0.15
N PRO A 21 -0.17 6.15 -1.32
CA PRO A 21 -1.16 6.91 -2.07
C PRO A 21 -2.53 7.01 -1.39
N PHE A 22 -2.82 6.15 -0.43
CA PHE A 22 -4.10 6.20 0.29
C PHE A 22 -4.08 7.17 1.45
N SER A 23 -3.02 7.14 2.24
CA SER A 23 -2.97 7.91 3.48
C SER A 23 -2.06 9.13 3.41
N GLY A 24 -1.21 9.22 2.41
CA GLY A 24 -0.23 10.28 2.32
C GLY A 24 0.92 10.17 3.30
N VAL A 25 1.01 9.07 4.02
CA VAL A 25 2.04 8.88 5.04
C VAL A 25 3.33 8.40 4.40
N LYS A 26 4.46 8.88 4.89
CA LYS A 26 5.78 8.40 4.48
C LYS A 26 5.94 6.96 4.90
N LEU A 27 6.37 6.12 3.96
CA LEU A 27 6.59 4.70 4.20
C LEU A 27 7.99 4.46 4.74
N THR A 28 8.12 3.47 5.60
CA THR A 28 9.42 3.09 6.16
C THR A 28 9.89 1.80 5.50
N LEU A 29 11.21 1.70 5.29
CA LEU A 29 11.80 0.52 4.69
C LEU A 29 12.33 -0.48 5.72
N ASN A 30 12.49 -0.06 6.97
CA ASN A 30 13.12 -0.86 8.02
C ASN A 30 12.10 -1.41 9.01
N SER A 31 11.05 -2.04 8.50
CA SER A 31 9.94 -2.50 9.33
C SER A 31 10.27 -3.67 10.24
N TYR A 32 11.38 -4.34 10.01
CA TYR A 32 11.70 -5.56 10.75
C TYR A 32 12.71 -5.37 11.87
N THR A 33 13.12 -4.16 12.10
CA THR A 33 14.03 -3.91 13.22
C THR A 33 13.22 -3.82 14.50
N LYS A 34 13.74 -4.37 15.58
CA LYS A 34 13.11 -4.32 16.90
C LYS A 34 12.88 -2.90 17.40
N ILE A 35 13.48 -1.93 16.75
CA ILE A 35 13.39 -0.52 17.08
C ILE A 35 12.03 0.06 16.68
N PHE A 36 11.43 -0.46 15.61
CA PHE A 36 10.13 0.01 15.16
C PHE A 36 9.03 -0.81 15.82
N LYS A 37 8.44 -0.23 16.84
CA LYS A 37 7.31 -0.84 17.52
C LYS A 37 6.05 -0.80 16.66
N ASP A 38 6.05 0.04 15.63
CA ASP A 38 4.87 0.25 14.80
C ASP A 38 5.21 -0.02 13.34
N SER A 39 4.76 -1.18 12.86
CA SER A 39 4.97 -1.58 11.47
C SER A 39 3.86 -1.11 10.54
N ARG A 40 2.89 -0.32 11.03
CA ARG A 40 1.77 0.16 10.21
C ARG A 40 2.23 0.93 8.98
N TYR A 41 3.31 1.68 9.12
CA TYR A 41 3.84 2.53 8.06
C TYR A 41 4.92 1.86 7.22
N ALA A 42 5.16 0.59 7.46
CA ALA A 42 6.15 -0.16 6.69
C ALA A 42 5.70 -0.27 5.23
N ALA A 43 6.65 -0.12 4.32
CA ALA A 43 6.38 -0.26 2.91
C ALA A 43 5.95 -1.70 2.59
N SER A 44 4.86 -1.83 1.88
CA SER A 44 4.31 -3.11 1.47
C SER A 44 3.86 -3.02 0.02
N LEU A 45 4.08 -4.08 -0.74
CA LEU A 45 3.74 -4.09 -2.15
C LEU A 45 2.30 -4.55 -2.32
N ASP A 46 1.49 -3.72 -2.94
CA ASP A 46 0.08 -3.97 -3.18
C ASP A 46 -0.18 -4.27 -4.65
N ARG A 47 -1.03 -5.23 -4.93
CA ARG A 47 -1.56 -5.44 -6.27
C ARG A 47 -2.82 -4.60 -6.42
N ILE A 48 -2.83 -3.74 -7.43
CA ILE A 48 -3.98 -2.86 -7.69
C ILE A 48 -5.21 -3.71 -7.96
N ASP A 49 -5.05 -4.72 -8.81
CA ASP A 49 -6.07 -5.73 -9.07
C ASP A 49 -5.57 -7.06 -8.51
N SER A 50 -6.19 -7.54 -7.45
CA SER A 50 -5.75 -8.75 -6.75
C SER A 50 -5.95 -10.02 -7.58
N SER A 51 -6.71 -9.96 -8.66
CA SER A 51 -6.86 -11.08 -9.58
C SER A 51 -5.67 -11.24 -10.52
N LYS A 52 -4.81 -10.23 -10.58
CA LYS A 52 -3.59 -10.24 -11.38
C LYS A 52 -2.38 -10.35 -10.48
N GLY A 53 -1.25 -10.72 -11.06
CA GLY A 53 -0.02 -10.90 -10.30
C GLY A 53 0.74 -9.62 -10.06
N TYR A 54 1.95 -9.78 -9.51
CA TYR A 54 2.88 -8.68 -9.29
C TYR A 54 3.62 -8.39 -10.59
N VAL A 55 2.93 -7.66 -11.47
CA VAL A 55 3.45 -7.33 -12.80
C VAL A 55 3.45 -5.82 -12.98
N ARG A 56 4.24 -5.35 -13.95
CA ARG A 56 4.33 -3.93 -14.26
C ARG A 56 2.92 -3.37 -14.52
N GLY A 57 2.62 -2.25 -13.90
CA GLY A 57 1.32 -1.60 -14.04
C GLY A 57 0.27 -2.06 -13.05
N ASN A 58 0.54 -3.14 -12.31
CA ASN A 58 -0.42 -3.67 -11.34
C ASN A 58 0.06 -3.62 -9.90
N VAL A 59 1.16 -2.95 -9.62
CA VAL A 59 1.72 -2.88 -8.28
C VAL A 59 1.99 -1.44 -7.88
N ARG A 60 1.97 -1.22 -6.58
CA ARG A 60 2.35 0.07 -5.99
C ARG A 60 2.77 -0.18 -4.55
N TRP A 61 3.47 0.79 -3.99
CA TRP A 61 3.86 0.76 -2.58
C TRP A 61 2.76 1.38 -1.73
N VAL A 62 2.35 0.69 -0.69
CA VAL A 62 1.36 1.19 0.27
C VAL A 62 1.87 0.90 1.68
N SER A 63 1.23 1.47 2.69
CA SER A 63 1.55 1.11 4.05
C SER A 63 1.04 -0.31 4.34
N ARG A 64 1.72 -0.98 5.25
CA ARG A 64 1.31 -2.31 5.67
C ARG A 64 -0.12 -2.32 6.20
N ALA A 65 -0.50 -1.29 6.95
CA ALA A 65 -1.85 -1.18 7.48
C ALA A 65 -2.90 -1.18 6.37
N ILE A 66 -2.65 -0.39 5.32
CA ILE A 66 -3.56 -0.34 4.16
C ILE A 66 -3.60 -1.69 3.46
N ASN A 67 -2.44 -2.31 3.26
CA ASN A 67 -2.38 -3.60 2.56
C ASN A 67 -3.16 -4.69 3.31
N LEU A 68 -3.03 -4.72 4.62
CA LEU A 68 -3.77 -5.67 5.44
C LEU A 68 -5.28 -5.40 5.42
N MET A 69 -5.68 -4.14 5.49
CA MET A 69 -7.09 -3.77 5.46
C MET A 69 -7.70 -4.06 4.09
N LYS A 70 -6.97 -3.74 3.03
CA LYS A 70 -7.47 -3.96 1.67
C LYS A 70 -7.63 -5.44 1.36
N ASN A 71 -6.65 -6.25 1.73
CA ASN A 71 -6.65 -7.68 1.42
C ASN A 71 -6.93 -7.88 -0.07
N ASP A 72 -8.06 -8.49 -0.44
CA ASP A 72 -8.43 -8.72 -1.83
C ASP A 72 -9.49 -7.73 -2.35
N MET A 73 -9.81 -6.71 -1.57
CA MET A 73 -10.77 -5.70 -2.02
C MET A 73 -10.24 -4.90 -3.20
N SER A 74 -11.16 -4.47 -4.05
CA SER A 74 -10.83 -3.46 -5.07
C SER A 74 -10.61 -2.11 -4.39
N ASP A 75 -10.00 -1.18 -5.11
CA ASP A 75 -9.82 0.18 -4.61
C ASP A 75 -11.18 0.84 -4.32
N GLU A 76 -12.16 0.57 -5.17
CA GLU A 76 -13.51 1.10 -4.98
C GLU A 76 -14.12 0.60 -3.68
N SER A 77 -14.04 -0.69 -3.43
CA SER A 77 -14.56 -1.29 -2.20
C SER A 77 -13.85 -0.75 -0.98
N LEU A 78 -12.53 -0.62 -1.05
CA LEU A 78 -11.76 -0.06 0.05
C LEU A 78 -12.16 1.38 0.32
N ASN A 79 -12.30 2.19 -0.72
CA ASN A 79 -12.70 3.59 -0.56
C ASN A 79 -14.09 3.72 0.04
N GLU A 80 -15.03 2.88 -0.38
CA GLU A 80 -16.37 2.86 0.20
C GLU A 80 -16.33 2.51 1.68
N PHE A 81 -15.53 1.52 2.03
CA PHE A 81 -15.39 1.10 3.41
C PHE A 81 -14.80 2.22 4.28
N ILE A 82 -13.78 2.88 3.77
CA ILE A 82 -13.17 4.02 4.46
C ILE A 82 -14.21 5.12 4.67
N LYS A 83 -15.02 5.41 3.66
CA LYS A 83 -16.07 6.42 3.78
C LYS A 83 -17.10 6.06 4.84
N LEU A 84 -17.46 4.79 4.93
CA LEU A 84 -18.38 4.31 5.97
C LEU A 84 -17.79 4.51 7.36
N ILE A 85 -16.51 4.20 7.52
CA ILE A 85 -15.83 4.38 8.79
C ILE A 85 -15.86 5.85 9.18
N LEU A 86 -15.49 6.73 8.27
CA LEU A 86 -15.45 8.18 8.51
C LEU A 86 -16.84 8.73 8.84
N LYS A 87 -17.84 8.27 8.12
CA LYS A 87 -19.23 8.72 8.35
C LYS A 87 -19.72 8.34 9.74
N ASN A 88 -19.36 7.15 10.19
CA ASN A 88 -19.79 6.65 11.49
C ASN A 88 -18.94 7.21 12.64
N TYR A 89 -17.78 7.73 12.33
CA TYR A 89 -16.84 8.23 13.33
C TYR A 89 -17.24 9.65 13.68
N LYS A 90 -17.73 9.83 14.89
CA LYS A 90 -18.14 11.16 15.36
C LYS A 90 -17.02 11.82 16.14
N ASN A 91 -16.69 12.98 15.73
CA ASN A 91 -15.70 13.80 16.43
C ASN A 91 -16.37 14.71 17.43
#